data_b7c9976499938aa53dcf0c1bc8cedd5f
#
_entry.id   b7c9976499938aa53dcf0c1bc8cedd5f
#
_cell.length_a   1.000
_cell.length_b   1.000
_cell.length_c   1.000
_cell.angle_alpha   90.00
_cell.angle_beta   90.00
_cell.angle_gamma   90.00
#
_symmetry.space_group_name_H-M   'P 1'
#
loop_
_entity.id
_entity.type
_entity.pdbx_description
1 polymer ?
#
loop_
_entity_poly.entity_id
_entity_poly.type
_entity_poly.pdbx_seq_one_letter_code
_entity_poly.pdbx_strand_id
1 'polypeptide(L)'
;KLKCSADSRGCVTSLCKEDLCFRIAEEGRKIYCSEQASWTTSKSTKDEASNPLTSMTEFHYQDPLPLGPDPTKYEKITSDFVTSEMFGDREILKIDPKALTLLTNEAIKAVSFKLRTSHLEQVASILDDPEATENDRMVALMLLKNAEIAARGILPGCQDTGTAIVMGKKGESVWTGANDAEAISAGIHKTYQEEHLRYSQVSPLSMYEEVNTKTNLPAQIDLFATPGSEYKFLFMTKGGGSANKSFLFQQTKSLLNPESLVEFCIEKMRSIGTSACPPYHLAFVIGGTSAEACLKTVKLASARYLDELPTAGNEHGQAFRDIELESKLLEAARKIGIGAQFGGKYFAHDVRVIRLPRHGASCPVGLGVSCSADRQAKAKITKDGIFLEKLEENPGRFIPDEYRDWKFKGVEINLDDGMEKPLSTLSKYPVTTAVSLSGHIIVARDIAHAKLKEIL
;
A
#
# COMPACT_ATOMS: atom_id res chain seq x y z
N LYS A 1 -41.11 19.05 4.35
CA LYS A 1 -42.18 18.83 5.35
C LYS A 1 -43.02 17.65 4.84
N LEU A 2 -42.99 16.53 5.56
CA LEU A 2 -43.83 15.36 5.31
C LEU A 2 -45.28 15.69 5.71
N LYS A 3 -46.21 15.51 4.82
CA LYS A 3 -47.64 15.58 5.15
C LYS A 3 -48.16 14.13 5.35
N CYS A 4 -48.64 13.85 6.52
CA CYS A 4 -49.39 12.64 6.84
C CYS A 4 -50.87 12.87 6.60
N SER A 5 -51.54 12.00 5.88
CA SER A 5 -53.02 11.90 5.85
C SER A 5 -53.45 10.61 6.52
N ALA A 6 -54.30 10.71 7.51
CA ALA A 6 -54.91 9.56 8.15
C ALA A 6 -56.35 9.37 7.59
N ASP A 7 -56.79 8.13 7.39
CA ASP A 7 -58.17 7.82 7.10
C ASP A 7 -59.02 7.82 8.37
N SER A 8 -60.32 7.70 8.22
CA SER A 8 -61.31 7.71 9.32
C SER A 8 -61.16 6.57 10.35
N ARG A 9 -60.13 5.71 10.23
CA ARG A 9 -59.80 4.60 11.14
C ARG A 9 -58.43 4.78 11.82
N GLY A 10 -57.76 5.95 11.63
CA GLY A 10 -56.55 6.27 12.33
C GLY A 10 -55.29 5.57 11.83
N CYS A 11 -55.31 4.89 10.70
CA CYS A 11 -54.16 4.17 10.17
C CYS A 11 -53.44 4.99 9.09
N VAL A 12 -52.13 5.20 9.21
CA VAL A 12 -51.30 5.86 8.19
C VAL A 12 -51.01 4.85 7.09
N THR A 13 -51.60 5.06 5.92
CA THR A 13 -51.56 4.08 4.83
C THR A 13 -50.36 4.22 3.88
N SER A 14 -49.79 5.39 3.73
CA SER A 14 -48.54 5.56 2.95
C SER A 14 -47.85 6.91 3.18
N LEU A 15 -46.54 6.91 3.08
CA LEU A 15 -45.68 8.10 2.99
C LEU A 15 -44.95 8.04 1.65
N CYS A 16 -45.21 9.00 0.77
CA CYS A 16 -44.53 9.12 -0.52
C CYS A 16 -43.66 10.38 -0.55
N LYS A 17 -42.42 10.23 -0.99
CA LYS A 17 -41.56 11.33 -1.43
C LYS A 17 -40.87 10.83 -2.70
N GLU A 18 -41.17 11.48 -3.84
CA GLU A 18 -40.51 11.28 -5.14
C GLU A 18 -39.93 9.86 -5.36
N ASP A 19 -40.75 8.95 -5.87
CA ASP A 19 -40.39 7.58 -6.26
C ASP A 19 -40.10 6.54 -5.15
N LEU A 20 -40.28 6.86 -3.88
CA LEU A 20 -40.17 5.92 -2.77
C LEU A 20 -41.47 5.81 -1.98
N CYS A 21 -42.12 4.67 -2.02
CA CYS A 21 -43.31 4.36 -1.22
C CYS A 21 -42.95 3.50 -0.01
N PHE A 22 -43.34 3.95 1.20
CA PHE A 22 -43.22 3.17 2.43
C PHE A 22 -44.55 2.67 2.88
N ARG A 23 -44.67 1.39 3.25
CA ARG A 23 -45.84 0.79 3.86
C ARG A 23 -45.53 0.43 5.31
N ILE A 24 -46.40 0.83 6.24
CA ILE A 24 -46.32 0.48 7.65
C ILE A 24 -47.31 -0.66 7.86
N ALA A 25 -46.87 -1.84 8.32
CA ALA A 25 -47.74 -2.94 8.68
C ALA A 25 -48.32 -2.77 10.09
N GLU A 26 -49.47 -3.27 10.38
CA GLU A 26 -50.26 -3.05 11.59
C GLU A 26 -49.63 -3.52 12.90
N GLU A 27 -48.51 -4.24 12.87
CA GLU A 27 -47.79 -4.67 14.08
C GLU A 27 -46.64 -3.75 14.51
N GLY A 28 -46.72 -2.51 14.15
CA GLY A 28 -46.11 -1.38 14.90
C GLY A 28 -44.60 -1.29 15.04
N ARG A 29 -43.74 -2.06 14.37
CA ARG A 29 -42.26 -1.95 14.63
C ARG A 29 -41.31 -2.20 13.47
N LYS A 30 -41.74 -2.36 12.21
CA LYS A 30 -40.77 -2.53 11.10
C LYS A 30 -41.18 -1.72 9.86
N ILE A 31 -40.28 -0.83 9.47
CA ILE A 31 -40.35 -0.08 8.20
C ILE A 31 -39.53 -0.87 7.17
N TYR A 32 -40.13 -1.25 6.06
CA TYR A 32 -39.41 -1.89 4.96
C TYR A 32 -39.38 -0.93 3.77
N CYS A 33 -38.21 -0.78 3.18
CA CYS A 33 -38.01 -0.08 1.92
C CYS A 33 -37.94 -1.11 0.79
N SER A 34 -38.82 -1.03 -0.22
CA SER A 34 -38.69 -1.84 -1.42
C SER A 34 -38.55 -0.97 -2.65
N GLU A 35 -37.44 -1.07 -3.31
CA GLU A 35 -37.28 -0.62 -4.70
C GLU A 35 -37.97 -1.71 -5.61
N GLN A 36 -38.94 -1.26 -6.37
CA GLN A 36 -39.65 -2.03 -7.40
C GLN A 36 -40.57 -3.18 -6.91
N ALA A 37 -41.83 -2.87 -6.75
CA ALA A 37 -42.89 -3.83 -6.98
C ALA A 37 -44.12 -3.12 -7.59
N SER A 38 -44.31 -3.27 -8.88
CA SER A 38 -45.57 -2.98 -9.51
C SER A 38 -46.57 -4.10 -9.15
N TRP A 39 -47.56 -3.78 -8.34
CA TRP A 39 -48.66 -4.70 -8.04
C TRP A 39 -49.82 -4.41 -8.95
N THR A 40 -50.08 -5.28 -9.95
CA THR A 40 -51.35 -5.37 -10.63
C THR A 40 -52.22 -6.38 -9.89
N THR A 41 -53.31 -5.91 -9.32
CA THR A 41 -54.34 -6.80 -8.78
C THR A 41 -55.17 -7.36 -9.93
N SER A 42 -54.86 -8.57 -10.39
CA SER A 42 -55.82 -9.41 -11.13
C SER A 42 -56.26 -10.56 -10.24
N LYS A 43 -57.57 -10.63 -9.99
CA LYS A 43 -58.18 -11.84 -9.45
C LYS A 43 -58.12 -12.93 -10.53
N SER A 44 -57.36 -13.97 -10.32
CA SER A 44 -57.46 -15.21 -11.08
C SER A 44 -57.33 -16.42 -10.18
N THR A 45 -58.13 -17.36 -10.46
CA THR A 45 -58.38 -18.71 -10.01
C THR A 45 -57.16 -19.49 -9.53
N LYS A 46 -57.42 -20.32 -8.51
CA LYS A 46 -56.50 -21.30 -7.92
C LYS A 46 -55.90 -22.20 -8.99
N ASP A 47 -54.62 -22.00 -9.28
CA ASP A 47 -53.75 -23.03 -9.79
C ASP A 47 -52.47 -22.97 -8.94
N GLU A 48 -51.93 -24.13 -8.61
CA GLU A 48 -50.73 -24.31 -7.79
C GLU A 48 -49.53 -23.64 -8.46
N ALA A 49 -49.38 -22.34 -8.23
CA ALA A 49 -48.18 -21.61 -8.62
C ALA A 49 -47.12 -21.79 -7.53
N SER A 50 -46.04 -22.47 -7.86
CA SER A 50 -44.82 -22.54 -7.12
C SER A 50 -44.44 -21.15 -6.59
N ASN A 51 -44.31 -21.04 -5.28
CA ASN A 51 -43.94 -19.82 -4.54
C ASN A 51 -42.55 -19.36 -5.01
N PRO A 52 -42.36 -18.17 -5.64
CA PRO A 52 -41.04 -17.71 -6.10
C PRO A 52 -40.10 -17.32 -4.99
N LEU A 53 -40.46 -17.50 -3.72
CA LEU A 53 -39.68 -17.12 -2.54
C LEU A 53 -38.82 -18.23 -1.93
N THR A 54 -38.69 -19.37 -2.56
CA THR A 54 -38.00 -20.55 -1.98
C THR A 54 -36.94 -21.19 -2.86
N SER A 55 -36.38 -20.55 -3.85
CA SER A 55 -35.03 -20.95 -4.30
C SER A 55 -34.00 -20.33 -3.37
N MET A 56 -33.66 -21.01 -2.29
CA MET A 56 -32.46 -20.70 -1.55
C MET A 56 -31.31 -20.78 -2.55
N THR A 57 -30.62 -19.67 -2.75
CA THR A 57 -29.38 -19.66 -3.55
C THR A 57 -28.43 -20.65 -2.91
N GLU A 58 -27.84 -21.55 -3.69
CA GLU A 58 -26.83 -22.48 -3.22
C GLU A 58 -25.66 -21.70 -2.63
N PHE A 59 -25.17 -22.13 -1.46
CA PHE A 59 -24.01 -21.50 -0.84
C PHE A 59 -22.78 -21.74 -1.72
N HIS A 60 -22.14 -20.64 -2.15
CA HIS A 60 -20.88 -20.66 -2.86
C HIS A 60 -19.85 -19.80 -2.11
N TYR A 61 -18.76 -20.43 -1.67
CA TYR A 61 -17.65 -19.70 -1.06
C TYR A 61 -16.71 -19.16 -2.13
N GLN A 62 -16.44 -17.85 -2.09
CA GLN A 62 -15.45 -17.19 -2.93
C GLN A 62 -14.40 -16.52 -2.04
N ASP A 63 -13.11 -16.87 -2.22
CA ASP A 63 -12.03 -16.05 -1.66
C ASP A 63 -12.10 -14.66 -2.28
N PRO A 64 -12.22 -13.59 -1.50
CA PRO A 64 -12.26 -12.23 -2.04
C PRO A 64 -11.01 -11.83 -2.82
N LEU A 65 -9.86 -12.40 -2.50
CA LEU A 65 -8.57 -12.10 -3.11
C LEU A 65 -7.91 -13.36 -3.69
N PRO A 66 -8.49 -14.00 -4.72
CA PRO A 66 -7.97 -15.23 -5.29
C PRO A 66 -6.71 -14.96 -6.12
N LEU A 67 -5.56 -15.14 -5.50
CA LEU A 67 -4.26 -14.97 -6.18
C LEU A 67 -3.95 -16.20 -7.05
N GLY A 68 -3.40 -15.94 -8.22
CA GLY A 68 -2.78 -16.94 -9.08
C GLY A 68 -1.48 -17.53 -8.49
N PRO A 69 -0.75 -18.34 -9.26
CA PRO A 69 0.54 -18.87 -8.86
C PRO A 69 1.51 -17.74 -8.48
N ASP A 70 2.29 -17.96 -7.42
CA ASP A 70 3.29 -17.00 -6.95
C ASP A 70 4.56 -17.08 -7.83
N PRO A 71 4.88 -16.06 -8.66
CA PRO A 71 6.06 -16.06 -9.54
C PRO A 71 7.35 -15.67 -8.81
N THR A 72 7.30 -15.41 -7.51
CA THR A 72 8.41 -14.90 -6.71
C THR A 72 9.56 -15.90 -6.69
N LYS A 73 10.76 -15.44 -6.98
CA LYS A 73 11.98 -16.22 -6.80
C LYS A 73 12.41 -16.17 -5.33
N TYR A 74 12.56 -17.34 -4.73
CA TYR A 74 12.96 -17.46 -3.33
C TYR A 74 14.37 -18.05 -3.23
N GLU A 75 15.11 -17.61 -2.22
CA GLU A 75 16.32 -18.25 -1.76
C GLU A 75 16.07 -18.92 -0.40
N LYS A 76 16.70 -20.06 -0.18
CA LYS A 76 16.58 -20.81 1.05
C LYS A 76 17.56 -20.27 2.09
N ILE A 77 17.03 -19.88 3.26
CA ILE A 77 17.87 -19.46 4.39
C ILE A 77 18.44 -20.69 5.11
N THR A 78 17.58 -21.60 5.55
CA THR A 78 17.97 -22.84 6.25
C THR A 78 16.81 -23.84 6.24
N SER A 79 17.13 -25.11 6.57
CA SER A 79 16.13 -26.14 6.90
C SER A 79 15.97 -26.34 8.38
N ASP A 80 16.81 -25.70 9.22
CA ASP A 80 16.71 -25.82 10.66
C ASP A 80 15.40 -25.25 11.18
N PHE A 81 14.99 -25.65 12.37
CA PHE A 81 13.79 -25.17 13.05
C PHE A 81 12.45 -25.59 12.42
N VAL A 82 12.49 -26.47 11.41
CA VAL A 82 11.29 -26.95 10.72
C VAL A 82 11.27 -28.48 10.75
N THR A 83 10.17 -29.05 11.23
CA THR A 83 9.93 -30.51 11.24
C THR A 83 8.49 -30.78 10.89
N SER A 84 8.17 -32.04 10.54
CA SER A 84 6.79 -32.49 10.34
C SER A 84 6.46 -33.59 11.34
N GLU A 85 5.27 -33.56 11.88
CA GLU A 85 4.72 -34.56 12.78
C GLU A 85 3.32 -34.99 12.31
N MET A 86 2.98 -36.26 12.49
CA MET A 86 1.64 -36.75 12.19
C MET A 86 0.70 -36.53 13.38
N PHE A 87 -0.41 -35.90 13.12
CA PHE A 87 -1.52 -35.80 14.06
C PHE A 87 -2.75 -36.52 13.48
N GLY A 88 -2.93 -37.76 13.88
CA GLY A 88 -3.85 -38.65 13.22
C GLY A 88 -3.40 -38.98 11.81
N ASP A 89 -4.24 -38.69 10.83
CA ASP A 89 -3.98 -38.84 9.40
C ASP A 89 -3.42 -37.59 8.71
N ARG A 90 -3.24 -36.48 9.48
CA ARG A 90 -2.77 -35.20 8.96
C ARG A 90 -1.30 -34.95 9.30
N GLU A 91 -0.54 -34.52 8.31
CA GLU A 91 0.81 -34.01 8.51
C GLU A 91 0.74 -32.55 9.02
N ILE A 92 1.34 -32.28 10.17
CA ILE A 92 1.43 -30.95 10.77
C ILE A 92 2.86 -30.46 10.60
N LEU A 93 3.00 -29.26 10.01
CA LEU A 93 4.27 -28.56 9.95
C LEU A 93 4.55 -27.92 11.31
N LYS A 94 5.57 -28.39 11.99
CA LYS A 94 6.01 -27.86 13.28
C LYS A 94 7.18 -26.93 13.07
N ILE A 95 7.02 -25.69 13.53
CA ILE A 95 7.99 -24.60 13.39
C ILE A 95 8.46 -24.18 14.77
N ASP A 96 9.74 -24.27 15.07
CA ASP A 96 10.32 -23.68 16.28
C ASP A 96 10.15 -22.14 16.19
N PRO A 97 9.71 -21.44 17.24
CA PRO A 97 9.59 -19.97 17.25
C PRO A 97 10.85 -19.22 16.82
N LYS A 98 12.02 -19.81 17.02
CA LYS A 98 13.30 -19.27 16.54
C LYS A 98 13.34 -19.09 15.02
N ALA A 99 12.61 -19.90 14.28
CA ALA A 99 12.45 -19.76 12.83
C ALA A 99 11.80 -18.42 12.45
N LEU A 100 10.77 -18.03 13.21
CA LEU A 100 10.08 -16.73 12.99
C LEU A 100 11.00 -15.56 13.31
N THR A 101 11.76 -15.65 14.42
CA THR A 101 12.74 -14.62 14.79
C THR A 101 13.85 -14.51 13.75
N LEU A 102 14.40 -15.63 13.28
CA LEU A 102 15.42 -15.66 12.24
C LEU A 102 14.90 -15.09 10.93
N LEU A 103 13.78 -15.60 10.43
CA LEU A 103 13.18 -15.13 9.18
C LEU A 103 12.89 -13.63 9.21
N THR A 104 12.35 -13.15 10.33
CA THR A 104 12.05 -11.72 10.49
C THR A 104 13.31 -10.87 10.50
N ASN A 105 14.36 -11.32 11.22
CA ASN A 105 15.66 -10.63 11.21
C ASN A 105 16.21 -10.52 9.79
N GLU A 106 16.30 -11.64 9.06
CA GLU A 106 16.81 -11.65 7.68
C GLU A 106 15.93 -10.81 6.72
N ALA A 107 14.62 -10.90 6.85
CA ALA A 107 13.71 -10.15 5.97
C ALA A 107 13.80 -8.63 6.19
N ILE A 108 13.79 -8.16 7.46
CA ILE A 108 13.88 -6.73 7.78
C ILE A 108 15.27 -6.18 7.40
N LYS A 109 16.32 -6.98 7.60
CA LYS A 109 17.67 -6.65 7.13
C LYS A 109 17.67 -6.52 5.60
N ALA A 110 17.19 -7.53 4.88
CA ALA A 110 17.16 -7.53 3.43
C ALA A 110 16.44 -6.30 2.86
N VAL A 111 15.23 -5.98 3.33
CA VAL A 111 14.47 -4.82 2.83
C VAL A 111 15.04 -3.46 3.26
N SER A 112 15.92 -3.43 4.26
CA SER A 112 16.60 -2.20 4.67
C SER A 112 17.76 -1.83 3.74
N PHE A 113 18.37 -2.82 3.09
CA PHE A 113 19.60 -2.64 2.31
C PHE A 113 19.44 -2.99 0.83
N LYS A 114 18.47 -3.81 0.45
CA LYS A 114 18.30 -4.33 -0.92
C LYS A 114 16.90 -4.01 -1.45
N LEU A 115 16.80 -3.97 -2.77
CA LEU A 115 15.57 -3.70 -3.49
C LEU A 115 15.23 -4.86 -4.44
N ARG A 116 13.97 -4.94 -4.87
CA ARG A 116 13.56 -5.87 -5.92
C ARG A 116 14.20 -5.53 -7.25
N THR A 117 14.66 -6.54 -7.97
CA THR A 117 15.20 -6.39 -9.33
C THR A 117 14.23 -5.62 -10.24
N SER A 118 12.94 -5.97 -10.21
CA SER A 118 11.91 -5.32 -11.04
C SER A 118 11.72 -3.82 -10.74
N HIS A 119 11.94 -3.39 -9.48
CA HIS A 119 11.91 -1.97 -9.14
C HIS A 119 13.13 -1.24 -9.72
N LEU A 120 14.32 -1.83 -9.60
CA LEU A 120 15.55 -1.26 -10.16
C LEU A 120 15.51 -1.17 -11.69
N GLU A 121 14.92 -2.15 -12.36
CA GLU A 121 14.66 -2.12 -13.82
C GLU A 121 13.77 -0.93 -14.20
N GLN A 122 12.71 -0.64 -13.43
CA GLN A 122 11.85 0.53 -13.66
C GLN A 122 12.62 1.84 -13.44
N VAL A 123 13.47 1.92 -12.42
CA VAL A 123 14.32 3.10 -12.21
C VAL A 123 15.32 3.27 -13.34
N ALA A 124 15.99 2.19 -13.76
CA ALA A 124 16.96 2.22 -14.85
C ALA A 124 16.34 2.63 -16.19
N SER A 125 15.12 2.17 -16.48
CA SER A 125 14.43 2.52 -17.74
C SER A 125 14.22 4.03 -17.92
N ILE A 126 14.28 4.82 -16.85
CA ILE A 126 14.21 6.30 -16.94
C ILE A 126 15.47 6.87 -17.63
N LEU A 127 16.62 6.23 -17.47
CA LEU A 127 17.87 6.68 -18.09
C LEU A 127 17.83 6.55 -19.61
N ASP A 128 17.14 5.53 -20.10
CA ASP A 128 17.01 5.20 -21.52
C ASP A 128 15.82 5.89 -22.21
N ASP A 129 14.90 6.52 -21.44
CA ASP A 129 13.73 7.18 -22.03
C ASP A 129 14.14 8.48 -22.74
N PRO A 130 13.93 8.61 -24.08
CA PRO A 130 14.26 9.81 -24.83
C PRO A 130 13.43 11.03 -24.39
N GLU A 131 12.25 10.83 -23.80
CA GLU A 131 11.39 11.91 -23.29
C GLU A 131 11.74 12.31 -21.85
N ALA A 132 12.64 11.59 -21.16
CA ALA A 132 13.06 11.95 -19.82
C ALA A 132 13.88 13.26 -19.86
N THR A 133 13.59 14.15 -18.94
CA THR A 133 14.38 15.36 -18.75
C THR A 133 15.73 15.01 -18.10
N GLU A 134 16.70 15.94 -18.18
CA GLU A 134 17.97 15.78 -17.46
C GLU A 134 17.74 15.58 -15.96
N ASN A 135 16.76 16.28 -15.40
CA ASN A 135 16.36 16.14 -13.99
C ASN A 135 15.79 14.73 -13.70
N ASP A 136 14.95 14.18 -14.56
CA ASP A 136 14.42 12.82 -14.39
C ASP A 136 15.56 11.79 -14.36
N ARG A 137 16.51 11.90 -15.31
CA ARG A 137 17.70 11.02 -15.38
C ARG A 137 18.61 11.19 -14.16
N MET A 138 18.81 12.42 -13.69
CA MET A 138 19.59 12.68 -12.49
C MET A 138 18.99 12.00 -11.26
N VAL A 139 17.67 12.14 -11.05
CA VAL A 139 16.99 11.50 -9.91
C VAL A 139 17.08 9.98 -10.01
N ALA A 140 16.85 9.40 -11.19
CA ALA A 140 16.98 7.96 -11.41
C ALA A 140 18.39 7.45 -11.11
N LEU A 141 19.42 8.16 -11.60
CA LEU A 141 20.82 7.83 -11.36
C LEU A 141 21.15 7.89 -9.85
N MET A 142 20.67 8.92 -9.13
CA MET A 142 20.90 9.02 -7.69
C MET A 142 20.23 7.86 -6.92
N LEU A 143 19.04 7.43 -7.33
CA LEU A 143 18.36 6.27 -6.75
C LEU A 143 19.15 4.98 -6.99
N LEU A 144 19.66 4.75 -8.20
CA LEU A 144 20.48 3.58 -8.51
C LEU A 144 21.81 3.58 -7.75
N LYS A 145 22.51 4.71 -7.69
CA LYS A 145 23.75 4.86 -6.90
C LYS A 145 23.49 4.65 -5.41
N ASN A 146 22.38 5.16 -4.89
CA ASN A 146 21.99 4.91 -3.50
C ASN A 146 21.73 3.42 -3.25
N ALA A 147 21.03 2.73 -4.16
CA ALA A 147 20.79 1.30 -4.06
C ALA A 147 22.10 0.48 -4.09
N GLU A 148 23.07 0.86 -4.95
CA GLU A 148 24.40 0.25 -5.00
C GLU A 148 25.16 0.41 -3.68
N ILE A 149 25.11 1.60 -3.08
CA ILE A 149 25.76 1.85 -1.78
C ILE A 149 25.07 1.06 -0.68
N ALA A 150 23.75 1.06 -0.67
CA ALA A 150 22.98 0.35 0.37
C ALA A 150 23.20 -1.17 0.31
N ALA A 151 23.29 -1.76 -0.88
CA ALA A 151 23.52 -3.20 -1.05
C ALA A 151 24.84 -3.70 -0.43
N ARG A 152 25.76 -2.80 -0.11
CA ARG A 152 26.99 -3.14 0.64
C ARG A 152 26.72 -3.47 2.12
N GLY A 153 25.51 -3.24 2.63
CA GLY A 153 25.10 -3.58 3.99
C GLY A 153 25.70 -2.69 5.09
N ILE A 154 26.18 -1.49 4.76
CA ILE A 154 26.78 -0.54 5.73
C ILE A 154 25.79 0.58 6.08
N LEU A 155 25.17 1.17 5.07
CA LEU A 155 24.17 2.24 5.22
C LEU A 155 22.84 1.77 4.62
N PRO A 156 21.72 1.90 5.34
CA PRO A 156 20.42 1.52 4.81
C PRO A 156 20.01 2.42 3.62
N GLY A 157 19.18 1.91 2.73
CA GLY A 157 18.72 2.62 1.53
C GLY A 157 17.94 3.91 1.80
N CYS A 158 17.52 4.14 3.03
CA CYS A 158 16.84 5.36 3.47
C CYS A 158 17.13 5.65 4.94
N GLN A 159 17.35 6.92 5.28
CA GLN A 159 17.58 7.36 6.67
C GLN A 159 16.35 7.17 7.57
N ASP A 160 15.14 7.15 7.01
CA ASP A 160 13.93 6.73 7.71
C ASP A 160 13.74 5.23 7.47
N THR A 161 14.26 4.42 8.38
CA THR A 161 14.20 2.96 8.28
C THR A 161 12.79 2.40 8.52
N GLY A 162 11.90 3.24 9.01
CA GLY A 162 10.45 3.05 8.95
C GLY A 162 9.87 2.17 10.04
N THR A 163 8.55 2.04 10.00
CA THR A 163 7.77 1.10 10.81
C THR A 163 7.77 -0.26 10.15
N ALA A 164 8.11 -1.30 10.91
CA ALA A 164 8.01 -2.68 10.45
C ALA A 164 6.53 -3.13 10.39
N ILE A 165 6.17 -3.76 9.29
CA ILE A 165 4.84 -4.31 9.05
C ILE A 165 5.01 -5.75 8.55
N VAL A 166 4.33 -6.68 9.20
CA VAL A 166 4.35 -8.09 8.86
C VAL A 166 2.93 -8.58 8.65
N MET A 167 2.65 -9.07 7.47
CA MET A 167 1.38 -9.72 7.15
C MET A 167 1.65 -11.20 6.87
N GLY A 168 1.08 -12.08 7.71
CA GLY A 168 1.30 -13.52 7.63
C GLY A 168 0.01 -14.28 7.34
N LYS A 169 0.10 -15.30 6.45
CA LYS A 169 -0.95 -16.30 6.20
C LYS A 169 -0.46 -17.64 6.75
N LYS A 170 -0.97 -18.02 7.94
CA LYS A 170 -0.63 -19.24 8.64
C LYS A 170 -1.56 -20.37 8.18
N GLY A 171 -1.00 -21.39 7.57
CA GLY A 171 -1.73 -22.58 7.19
C GLY A 171 -2.36 -23.29 8.40
N GLU A 172 -3.53 -23.88 8.23
CA GLU A 172 -4.23 -24.60 9.32
C GLU A 172 -3.45 -25.81 9.85
N SER A 173 -2.56 -26.35 9.04
CA SER A 173 -1.64 -27.45 9.43
C SER A 173 -0.27 -26.95 9.90
N VAL A 174 -0.14 -25.70 10.30
CA VAL A 174 1.10 -25.12 10.84
C VAL A 174 0.97 -24.89 12.34
N TRP A 175 1.91 -25.45 13.10
CA TRP A 175 1.97 -25.29 14.55
C TRP A 175 3.32 -24.72 14.98
N THR A 176 3.29 -23.64 15.75
CA THR A 176 4.48 -22.99 16.32
C THR A 176 4.60 -23.22 17.83
N GLY A 177 3.48 -23.50 18.51
CA GLY A 177 3.45 -23.73 19.95
C GLY A 177 3.81 -22.53 20.82
N ALA A 178 3.86 -21.32 20.23
CA ALA A 178 4.27 -20.09 20.91
C ALA A 178 3.46 -18.88 20.41
N ASN A 179 3.76 -17.72 20.99
CA ASN A 179 3.23 -16.43 20.51
C ASN A 179 4.02 -15.98 19.27
N ASP A 180 3.46 -16.18 18.09
CA ASP A 180 4.10 -15.83 16.81
C ASP A 180 4.43 -14.32 16.72
N ALA A 181 3.55 -13.46 17.23
CA ALA A 181 3.76 -12.02 17.20
C ALA A 181 4.96 -11.60 18.08
N GLU A 182 5.16 -12.27 19.21
CA GLU A 182 6.32 -12.06 20.08
C GLU A 182 7.63 -12.48 19.38
N ALA A 183 7.66 -13.66 18.75
CA ALA A 183 8.81 -14.15 18.03
C ALA A 183 9.19 -13.25 16.82
N ILE A 184 8.19 -12.76 16.10
CA ILE A 184 8.36 -11.78 15.00
C ILE A 184 8.90 -10.46 15.56
N SER A 185 8.33 -9.95 16.65
CA SER A 185 8.79 -8.71 17.30
C SER A 185 10.23 -8.81 17.76
N ALA A 186 10.63 -9.97 18.31
CA ALA A 186 12.02 -10.21 18.69
C ALA A 186 12.98 -10.14 17.49
N GLY A 187 12.58 -10.66 16.33
CA GLY A 187 13.35 -10.53 15.09
C GLY A 187 13.50 -9.08 14.63
N ILE A 188 12.41 -8.29 14.65
CA ILE A 188 12.44 -6.87 14.33
C ILE A 188 13.39 -6.12 15.27
N HIS A 189 13.21 -6.29 16.58
CA HIS A 189 14.06 -5.64 17.57
C HIS A 189 15.53 -5.94 17.37
N LYS A 190 15.86 -7.23 17.17
CA LYS A 190 17.21 -7.69 16.90
C LYS A 190 17.80 -6.96 15.67
N THR A 191 17.09 -6.90 14.55
CA THR A 191 17.57 -6.22 13.34
C THR A 191 17.86 -4.74 13.59
N TYR A 192 16.93 -4.03 14.24
CA TYR A 192 17.12 -2.59 14.49
C TYR A 192 18.31 -2.29 15.37
N GLN A 193 18.66 -3.20 16.28
CA GLN A 193 19.86 -3.07 17.13
C GLN A 193 21.13 -3.43 16.37
N GLU A 194 21.18 -4.58 15.72
CA GLU A 194 22.40 -5.10 15.07
C GLU A 194 22.83 -4.27 13.86
N GLU A 195 21.84 -3.82 13.05
CA GLU A 195 22.08 -3.02 11.85
C GLU A 195 22.04 -1.51 12.13
N HIS A 196 22.00 -1.11 13.40
CA HIS A 196 21.95 0.31 13.81
C HIS A 196 20.90 1.15 13.10
N LEU A 197 19.70 0.57 12.88
CA LEU A 197 18.62 1.23 12.21
C LEU A 197 17.98 2.30 13.10
N ARG A 198 17.38 3.32 12.48
CA ARG A 198 16.75 4.43 13.21
C ARG A 198 15.49 4.00 13.93
N TYR A 199 15.43 4.24 15.23
CA TYR A 199 14.20 4.06 16.02
C TYR A 199 13.22 5.20 15.75
N SER A 200 12.08 4.89 15.12
CA SER A 200 11.08 5.87 14.72
C SER A 200 9.75 5.72 15.48
N GLN A 201 9.59 4.66 16.29
CA GLN A 201 8.36 4.45 17.04
C GLN A 201 8.35 5.26 18.32
N VAL A 202 7.21 5.91 18.57
CA VAL A 202 6.92 6.63 19.81
C VAL A 202 5.76 5.95 20.53
N SER A 203 5.84 5.95 21.86
CA SER A 203 4.80 5.41 22.74
C SER A 203 4.09 6.57 23.44
N PRO A 204 2.76 6.62 23.42
CA PRO A 204 2.01 7.62 24.16
C PRO A 204 2.09 7.33 25.67
N LEU A 205 2.51 8.30 26.43
CA LEU A 205 2.43 8.28 27.91
C LEU A 205 1.12 8.88 28.38
N SER A 206 0.60 9.86 27.63
CA SER A 206 -0.71 10.46 27.80
C SER A 206 -1.26 10.85 26.43
N MET A 207 -2.36 11.58 26.35
CA MET A 207 -2.91 12.10 25.08
C MET A 207 -1.91 13.02 24.35
N TYR A 208 -1.06 13.72 25.07
CA TYR A 208 -0.17 14.75 24.51
C TYR A 208 1.31 14.50 24.75
N GLU A 209 1.67 13.50 25.55
CA GLU A 209 3.05 13.16 25.88
C GLU A 209 3.46 11.85 25.21
N GLU A 210 4.61 11.87 24.56
CA GLU A 210 5.16 10.72 23.86
C GLU A 210 6.64 10.51 24.20
N VAL A 211 7.07 9.26 24.16
CA VAL A 211 8.47 8.87 24.33
C VAL A 211 8.89 7.91 23.22
N ASN A 212 10.11 8.07 22.70
CA ASN A 212 10.66 7.11 21.75
C ASN A 212 10.87 5.76 22.44
N THR A 213 10.37 4.67 21.86
CA THR A 213 10.42 3.33 22.45
C THR A 213 11.85 2.74 22.49
N LYS A 214 12.78 3.26 21.71
CA LYS A 214 14.16 2.79 21.57
C LYS A 214 14.29 1.31 21.17
N THR A 215 13.24 0.75 20.60
CA THR A 215 13.16 -0.62 20.13
C THR A 215 12.59 -0.74 18.72
N ASN A 216 12.04 0.36 18.20
CA ASN A 216 11.20 0.43 17.00
C ASN A 216 9.96 -0.49 17.07
N LEU A 217 9.52 -0.82 18.27
CA LEU A 217 8.26 -1.53 18.54
C LEU A 217 7.24 -0.57 19.19
N PRO A 218 5.94 -0.87 19.12
CA PRO A 218 5.34 -2.03 18.46
C PRO A 218 5.42 -1.96 16.93
N ALA A 219 5.49 -3.14 16.29
CA ALA A 219 5.29 -3.29 14.86
C ALA A 219 3.82 -3.57 14.55
N GLN A 220 3.40 -3.36 13.29
CA GLN A 220 2.11 -3.89 12.84
C GLN A 220 2.31 -5.36 12.43
N ILE A 221 1.63 -6.29 13.12
CA ILE A 221 1.69 -7.72 12.84
C ILE A 221 0.27 -8.24 12.66
N ASP A 222 -0.08 -8.62 11.44
CA ASP A 222 -1.39 -9.16 11.07
C ASP A 222 -1.22 -10.62 10.62
N LEU A 223 -1.73 -11.57 11.39
CA LEU A 223 -1.66 -12.99 11.10
C LEU A 223 -3.04 -13.54 10.80
N PHE A 224 -3.19 -14.21 9.66
CA PHE A 224 -4.45 -14.76 9.16
C PHE A 224 -4.35 -16.28 9.03
N ALA A 225 -5.39 -16.99 9.45
CA ALA A 225 -5.54 -18.40 9.15
C ALA A 225 -5.87 -18.59 7.65
N THR A 226 -5.30 -19.63 7.05
CA THR A 226 -5.56 -20.03 5.67
C THR A 226 -5.50 -21.55 5.56
N PRO A 227 -6.17 -22.19 4.59
CA PRO A 227 -5.95 -23.61 4.32
C PRO A 227 -4.51 -23.93 3.97
N GLY A 228 -4.07 -25.15 4.27
CA GLY A 228 -2.76 -25.69 3.86
C GLY A 228 -1.72 -25.79 4.97
N SER A 229 -0.49 -26.09 4.57
CA SER A 229 0.63 -26.41 5.44
C SER A 229 1.83 -25.48 5.27
N GLU A 230 1.63 -24.29 4.70
CA GLU A 230 2.68 -23.28 4.55
C GLU A 230 2.41 -22.08 5.44
N TYR A 231 3.45 -21.42 5.91
CA TYR A 231 3.36 -20.12 6.56
C TYR A 231 4.00 -19.06 5.67
N LYS A 232 3.16 -18.22 5.04
CA LYS A 232 3.59 -17.20 4.08
C LYS A 232 3.57 -15.81 4.72
N PHE A 233 4.53 -14.98 4.32
CA PHE A 233 4.69 -13.64 4.88
C PHE A 233 4.92 -12.61 3.78
N LEU A 234 4.48 -11.39 4.08
CA LEU A 234 4.91 -10.16 3.44
C LEU A 234 5.51 -9.25 4.50
N PHE A 235 6.80 -9.00 4.41
CA PHE A 235 7.53 -8.05 5.24
C PHE A 235 7.63 -6.71 4.53
N MET A 236 7.37 -5.64 5.26
CA MET A 236 7.50 -4.27 4.75
C MET A 236 8.10 -3.37 5.82
N THR A 237 8.83 -2.32 5.39
CA THR A 237 9.14 -1.19 6.25
C THR A 237 8.65 0.10 5.59
N LYS A 238 7.79 0.84 6.28
CA LYS A 238 7.24 2.10 5.77
C LYS A 238 7.74 3.29 6.57
N GLY A 239 8.46 4.19 5.90
CA GLY A 239 8.82 5.49 6.47
C GLY A 239 7.61 6.40 6.64
N GLY A 240 7.74 7.43 7.49
CA GLY A 240 6.67 8.38 7.80
C GLY A 240 6.10 9.07 6.55
N GLY A 241 6.94 9.39 5.57
CA GLY A 241 6.50 9.98 4.31
C GLY A 241 5.48 9.11 3.59
N SER A 242 5.80 7.83 3.37
CA SER A 242 4.87 6.87 2.73
C SER A 242 3.64 6.60 3.58
N ALA A 243 3.80 6.46 4.90
CA ALA A 243 2.69 6.21 5.82
C ALA A 243 1.66 7.35 5.78
N ASN A 244 2.14 8.61 5.71
CA ASN A 244 1.29 9.81 5.63
C ASN A 244 0.57 9.96 4.28
N LYS A 245 0.85 9.11 3.30
CA LYS A 245 0.18 9.09 1.99
C LYS A 245 -0.76 7.89 1.84
N SER A 246 -1.37 7.47 2.94
CA SER A 246 -2.45 6.48 2.97
C SER A 246 -3.75 7.19 3.32
N PHE A 247 -4.72 7.15 2.41
CA PHE A 247 -5.99 7.86 2.52
C PHE A 247 -7.16 6.91 2.32
N LEU A 248 -8.26 7.19 2.99
CA LEU A 248 -9.55 6.59 2.77
C LEU A 248 -10.59 7.69 2.51
N PHE A 249 -11.28 7.59 1.39
CA PHE A 249 -12.36 8.48 1.00
C PHE A 249 -13.66 7.69 0.99
N GLN A 250 -14.65 8.11 1.77
CA GLN A 250 -15.98 7.51 1.72
C GLN A 250 -16.76 8.15 0.56
N GLN A 251 -17.08 7.32 -0.41
CA GLN A 251 -17.83 7.70 -1.61
C GLN A 251 -19.14 6.89 -1.71
N THR A 252 -19.91 7.17 -2.73
CA THR A 252 -21.14 6.47 -3.06
C THR A 252 -21.06 5.81 -4.45
N LYS A 253 -22.07 5.05 -4.82
CA LYS A 253 -22.18 4.43 -6.15
C LYS A 253 -22.06 5.46 -7.31
N SER A 254 -22.40 6.72 -7.08
CA SER A 254 -22.31 7.78 -8.10
C SER A 254 -20.89 7.99 -8.65
N LEU A 255 -19.85 7.64 -7.89
CA LEU A 255 -18.46 7.68 -8.36
C LEU A 255 -18.16 6.58 -9.40
N LEU A 256 -18.94 5.48 -9.43
CA LEU A 256 -18.64 4.33 -10.28
C LEU A 256 -19.14 4.55 -11.73
N ASN A 257 -18.63 5.59 -12.36
CA ASN A 257 -18.71 5.84 -13.79
C ASN A 257 -17.32 6.23 -14.32
N PRO A 258 -17.00 5.96 -15.61
CA PRO A 258 -15.65 6.11 -16.13
C PRO A 258 -15.07 7.51 -15.97
N GLU A 259 -15.86 8.55 -16.17
CA GLU A 259 -15.40 9.95 -16.16
C GLU A 259 -15.11 10.41 -14.72
N SER A 260 -16.11 10.31 -13.84
CA SER A 260 -15.98 10.77 -12.46
C SER A 260 -14.92 10.02 -11.68
N LEU A 261 -14.75 8.71 -11.93
CA LEU A 261 -13.74 7.91 -11.24
C LEU A 261 -12.32 8.30 -11.65
N VAL A 262 -12.08 8.49 -12.94
CA VAL A 262 -10.77 8.92 -13.44
C VAL A 262 -10.43 10.32 -12.94
N GLU A 263 -11.39 11.27 -13.02
CA GLU A 263 -11.19 12.64 -12.52
C GLU A 263 -10.87 12.66 -11.03
N PHE A 264 -11.63 11.91 -10.22
CA PHE A 264 -11.38 11.75 -8.79
C PHE A 264 -9.98 11.21 -8.52
N CYS A 265 -9.57 10.13 -9.19
CA CYS A 265 -8.24 9.56 -9.00
C CYS A 265 -7.13 10.55 -9.36
N ILE A 266 -7.27 11.31 -10.45
CA ILE A 266 -6.30 12.34 -10.86
C ILE A 266 -6.21 13.46 -9.82
N GLU A 267 -7.35 13.94 -9.32
CA GLU A 267 -7.37 14.96 -8.24
C GLU A 267 -6.62 14.47 -7.00
N LYS A 268 -6.88 13.23 -6.57
CA LYS A 268 -6.24 12.66 -5.38
C LYS A 268 -4.75 12.37 -5.60
N MET A 269 -4.33 11.95 -6.79
CA MET A 269 -2.90 11.83 -7.14
C MET A 269 -2.17 13.18 -6.99
N ARG A 270 -2.73 14.27 -7.50
CA ARG A 270 -2.13 15.60 -7.37
C ARG A 270 -1.93 16.02 -5.91
N SER A 271 -2.86 15.66 -5.03
CA SER A 271 -2.80 16.00 -3.61
C SER A 271 -1.70 15.26 -2.83
N ILE A 272 -1.14 14.16 -3.37
CA ILE A 272 -0.05 13.42 -2.72
C ILE A 272 1.23 14.27 -2.65
N GLY A 273 1.58 14.97 -3.74
CA GLY A 273 2.82 15.73 -3.84
C GLY A 273 4.07 14.86 -3.77
N THR A 274 5.24 15.47 -3.51
CA THR A 274 6.55 14.79 -3.57
C THR A 274 7.14 14.43 -2.21
N SER A 275 6.48 14.76 -1.11
CA SER A 275 7.04 14.61 0.26
C SER A 275 7.31 13.16 0.70
N ALA A 276 6.76 12.16 0.00
CA ALA A 276 7.02 10.75 0.24
C ALA A 276 8.03 10.12 -0.72
N CYS A 277 8.81 10.92 -1.42
CA CYS A 277 9.89 10.52 -2.34
C CYS A 277 9.41 9.66 -3.52
N PRO A 278 8.79 10.27 -4.55
CA PRO A 278 8.50 9.60 -5.82
C PRO A 278 9.82 9.24 -6.56
N PRO A 279 9.78 8.44 -7.64
CA PRO A 279 8.59 7.89 -8.28
C PRO A 279 7.88 6.85 -7.40
N TYR A 280 6.55 6.87 -7.41
CA TYR A 280 5.73 6.01 -6.56
C TYR A 280 5.29 4.71 -7.25
N HIS A 281 5.09 3.65 -6.47
CA HIS A 281 4.13 2.60 -6.79
C HIS A 281 2.80 3.03 -6.17
N LEU A 282 1.89 3.51 -7.00
CA LEU A 282 0.58 4.00 -6.57
C LEU A 282 -0.41 2.84 -6.46
N ALA A 283 -1.30 2.89 -5.48
CA ALA A 283 -2.37 1.93 -5.31
C ALA A 283 -3.70 2.63 -5.05
N PHE A 284 -4.67 2.39 -5.92
CA PHE A 284 -6.06 2.71 -5.70
C PHE A 284 -6.85 1.44 -5.41
N VAL A 285 -7.70 1.49 -4.41
CA VAL A 285 -8.61 0.40 -4.08
C VAL A 285 -10.02 0.95 -4.03
N ILE A 286 -10.91 0.40 -4.86
CA ILE A 286 -12.26 0.90 -5.03
C ILE A 286 -13.23 -0.17 -4.51
N GLY A 287 -13.93 0.17 -3.43
CA GLY A 287 -14.79 -0.74 -2.69
C GLY A 287 -14.11 -1.31 -1.45
N GLY A 288 -14.73 -2.31 -0.88
CA GLY A 288 -14.38 -2.98 0.36
C GLY A 288 -15.63 -3.25 1.19
N THR A 289 -15.67 -4.41 1.83
CA THR A 289 -16.75 -4.77 2.77
C THR A 289 -16.68 -3.96 4.06
N SER A 290 -15.51 -3.35 4.32
CA SER A 290 -15.29 -2.38 5.40
C SER A 290 -14.21 -1.37 4.98
N ALA A 291 -14.10 -0.27 5.71
CA ALA A 291 -13.03 0.72 5.57
C ALA A 291 -11.65 0.09 5.79
N GLU A 292 -11.54 -0.77 6.78
CA GLU A 292 -10.32 -1.52 7.10
C GLU A 292 -9.91 -2.46 5.96
N ALA A 293 -10.85 -3.21 5.40
CA ALA A 293 -10.59 -4.08 4.25
C ALA A 293 -10.05 -3.30 3.05
N CYS A 294 -10.60 -2.11 2.79
CA CYS A 294 -10.12 -1.21 1.75
C CYS A 294 -8.67 -0.77 2.02
N LEU A 295 -8.36 -0.24 3.20
CA LEU A 295 -7.01 0.23 3.55
C LEU A 295 -5.97 -0.91 3.61
N LYS A 296 -6.35 -2.09 4.09
CA LYS A 296 -5.48 -3.28 4.06
C LYS A 296 -5.11 -3.64 2.62
N THR A 297 -6.10 -3.62 1.73
CA THR A 297 -5.88 -3.90 0.31
C THR A 297 -5.00 -2.84 -0.36
N VAL A 298 -5.12 -1.56 0.00
CA VAL A 298 -4.19 -0.50 -0.46
C VAL A 298 -2.74 -0.85 -0.11
N LYS A 299 -2.50 -1.30 1.11
CA LYS A 299 -1.16 -1.69 1.55
C LYS A 299 -0.61 -2.86 0.74
N LEU A 300 -1.41 -3.91 0.53
CA LEU A 300 -1.05 -5.07 -0.29
C LEU A 300 -0.80 -4.68 -1.75
N ALA A 301 -1.67 -3.85 -2.33
CA ALA A 301 -1.55 -3.39 -3.71
C ALA A 301 -0.29 -2.52 -3.91
N SER A 302 0.00 -1.60 -2.98
CA SER A 302 1.21 -0.77 -3.04
C SER A 302 2.51 -1.57 -2.93
N ALA A 303 2.46 -2.77 -2.34
CA ALA A 303 3.57 -3.72 -2.28
C ALA A 303 3.62 -4.68 -3.48
N ARG A 304 2.73 -4.52 -4.46
CA ARG A 304 2.57 -5.41 -5.61
C ARG A 304 2.26 -6.88 -5.23
N TYR A 305 1.72 -7.07 -4.03
CA TYR A 305 1.34 -8.39 -3.53
C TYR A 305 0.12 -8.98 -4.26
N LEU A 306 -0.68 -8.10 -4.87
CA LEU A 306 -1.94 -8.45 -5.55
C LEU A 306 -1.82 -8.49 -7.08
N ASP A 307 -0.60 -8.55 -7.62
CA ASP A 307 -0.38 -8.51 -9.07
C ASP A 307 -0.96 -9.72 -9.81
N GLU A 308 -1.12 -10.84 -9.12
CA GLU A 308 -1.69 -12.09 -9.65
C GLU A 308 -3.21 -12.20 -9.45
N LEU A 309 -3.91 -11.11 -9.09
CA LEU A 309 -5.37 -11.10 -9.09
C LEU A 309 -5.93 -11.23 -10.52
N PRO A 310 -7.13 -11.82 -10.67
CA PRO A 310 -7.84 -11.80 -11.95
C PRO A 310 -8.05 -10.38 -12.46
N THR A 311 -8.29 -10.24 -13.77
CA THR A 311 -8.59 -8.95 -14.42
C THR A 311 -10.07 -8.70 -14.60
N ALA A 312 -10.93 -9.59 -14.12
CA ALA A 312 -12.39 -9.46 -14.13
C ALA A 312 -12.99 -9.98 -12.83
N GLY A 313 -14.09 -9.38 -12.40
CA GLY A 313 -14.87 -9.84 -11.27
C GLY A 313 -15.84 -10.98 -11.64
N ASN A 314 -16.55 -11.50 -10.65
CA ASN A 314 -17.65 -12.43 -10.81
C ASN A 314 -18.83 -12.08 -9.89
N GLU A 315 -19.93 -12.81 -10.00
CA GLU A 315 -21.14 -12.60 -9.18
C GLU A 315 -20.99 -13.06 -7.71
N HIS A 316 -19.93 -13.83 -7.39
CA HIS A 316 -19.70 -14.40 -6.07
C HIS A 316 -18.81 -13.56 -5.16
N GLY A 317 -18.32 -12.39 -5.63
CA GLY A 317 -17.56 -11.45 -4.81
C GLY A 317 -16.05 -11.47 -5.01
N GLN A 318 -15.59 -11.92 -6.18
CA GLN A 318 -14.18 -11.89 -6.57
C GLN A 318 -13.68 -10.46 -6.78
N ALA A 319 -12.57 -10.11 -6.14
CA ALA A 319 -11.82 -8.91 -6.47
C ALA A 319 -11.05 -9.07 -7.79
N PHE A 320 -10.72 -7.94 -8.41
CA PHE A 320 -9.93 -7.94 -9.64
C PHE A 320 -9.07 -6.69 -9.79
N ARG A 321 -8.06 -6.78 -10.65
CA ARG A 321 -7.24 -5.66 -11.12
C ARG A 321 -7.85 -5.08 -12.39
N ASP A 322 -8.02 -3.77 -12.43
CA ASP A 322 -8.45 -3.04 -13.63
C ASP A 322 -7.23 -2.50 -14.39
N ILE A 323 -6.66 -3.34 -15.26
CA ILE A 323 -5.45 -3.02 -16.02
C ILE A 323 -5.63 -1.83 -16.97
N GLU A 324 -6.84 -1.65 -17.53
CA GLU A 324 -7.14 -0.52 -18.40
C GLU A 324 -7.12 0.79 -17.62
N LEU A 325 -7.74 0.81 -16.44
CA LEU A 325 -7.72 1.98 -15.56
C LEU A 325 -6.32 2.25 -14.98
N GLU A 326 -5.54 1.20 -14.66
CA GLU A 326 -4.13 1.33 -14.25
C GLU A 326 -3.32 2.10 -15.31
N SER A 327 -3.47 1.72 -16.59
CA SER A 327 -2.79 2.35 -17.71
C SER A 327 -3.21 3.82 -17.90
N LYS A 328 -4.52 4.10 -17.84
CA LYS A 328 -5.06 5.46 -17.92
C LYS A 328 -4.55 6.37 -16.81
N LEU A 329 -4.51 5.86 -15.58
CA LEU A 329 -4.03 6.63 -14.44
C LEU A 329 -2.52 6.83 -14.45
N LEU A 330 -1.74 5.87 -14.96
CA LEU A 330 -0.30 6.04 -15.13
C LEU A 330 0.00 7.12 -16.18
N GLU A 331 -0.71 7.12 -17.31
CA GLU A 331 -0.58 8.17 -18.31
C GLU A 331 -0.96 9.55 -17.74
N ALA A 332 -2.03 9.62 -16.96
CA ALA A 332 -2.41 10.84 -16.27
C ALA A 332 -1.34 11.29 -15.25
N ALA A 333 -0.74 10.37 -14.49
CA ALA A 333 0.34 10.66 -13.56
C ALA A 333 1.55 11.31 -14.26
N ARG A 334 1.90 10.82 -15.45
CA ARG A 334 2.97 11.39 -16.29
C ARG A 334 2.65 12.81 -16.75
N LYS A 335 1.38 13.10 -17.08
CA LYS A 335 0.91 14.42 -17.53
C LYS A 335 0.74 15.44 -16.40
N ILE A 336 0.72 15.03 -15.13
CA ILE A 336 0.62 15.94 -13.99
C ILE A 336 1.82 16.90 -13.93
N GLY A 337 3.00 16.47 -14.37
CA GLY A 337 4.20 17.31 -14.43
C GLY A 337 4.90 17.53 -13.10
N ILE A 338 4.46 16.87 -12.02
CA ILE A 338 5.08 16.97 -10.68
C ILE A 338 6.45 16.28 -10.68
N GLY A 339 6.57 15.16 -11.39
CA GLY A 339 7.79 14.36 -11.45
C GLY A 339 8.20 13.75 -10.13
N ALA A 340 9.43 13.25 -10.07
CA ALA A 340 10.03 12.71 -8.87
C ALA A 340 10.50 13.83 -7.91
N GLN A 341 11.19 14.84 -8.46
CA GLN A 341 11.65 16.03 -7.75
C GLN A 341 11.69 17.20 -8.75
N PHE A 342 11.22 18.37 -8.35
CA PHE A 342 11.33 19.62 -9.12
C PHE A 342 10.70 19.57 -10.54
N GLY A 343 9.62 18.82 -10.72
CA GLY A 343 8.96 18.62 -12.00
C GLY A 343 9.45 17.37 -12.73
N GLY A 344 8.86 17.12 -13.90
CA GLY A 344 9.18 15.98 -14.74
C GLY A 344 8.03 15.02 -14.97
N LYS A 345 8.32 13.92 -15.64
CA LYS A 345 7.35 12.90 -16.08
C LYS A 345 7.11 11.81 -15.03
N TYR A 346 8.11 11.52 -14.22
CA TYR A 346 8.14 10.32 -13.38
C TYR A 346 7.62 10.55 -11.96
N PHE A 347 6.33 10.85 -11.85
CA PHE A 347 5.64 10.89 -10.55
C PHE A 347 5.36 9.49 -10.01
N ALA A 348 5.10 8.53 -10.89
CA ALA A 348 4.89 7.13 -10.55
C ALA A 348 5.60 6.20 -11.53
N HIS A 349 6.11 5.09 -11.01
CA HIS A 349 6.58 3.95 -11.80
C HIS A 349 5.40 3.19 -12.40
N ASP A 350 4.41 2.94 -11.57
CA ASP A 350 3.20 2.20 -11.92
C ASP A 350 2.03 2.58 -11.02
N VAL A 351 0.85 2.15 -11.43
CA VAL A 351 -0.40 2.30 -10.69
C VAL A 351 -1.04 0.93 -10.58
N ARG A 352 -1.57 0.59 -9.40
CA ARG A 352 -2.43 -0.58 -9.18
C ARG A 352 -3.83 -0.10 -8.89
N VAL A 353 -4.82 -0.68 -9.57
CA VAL A 353 -6.24 -0.42 -9.32
C VAL A 353 -6.94 -1.73 -8.99
N ILE A 354 -7.33 -1.87 -7.74
CA ILE A 354 -8.03 -3.05 -7.24
C ILE A 354 -9.50 -2.71 -7.00
N ARG A 355 -10.39 -3.53 -7.57
CA ARG A 355 -11.82 -3.43 -7.38
C ARG A 355 -12.27 -4.53 -6.41
N LEU A 356 -12.86 -4.12 -5.29
CA LEU A 356 -13.38 -5.01 -4.24
C LEU A 356 -14.91 -5.07 -4.25
N PRO A 357 -15.51 -6.17 -3.78
CA PRO A 357 -16.91 -6.20 -3.36
C PRO A 357 -17.16 -5.11 -2.31
N ARG A 358 -18.38 -4.60 -2.25
CA ARG A 358 -18.74 -3.52 -1.32
C ARG A 358 -20.18 -3.67 -0.83
N HIS A 359 -20.50 -3.00 0.26
CA HIS A 359 -21.90 -2.77 0.64
C HIS A 359 -22.58 -1.85 -0.39
N GLY A 360 -23.82 -2.13 -0.77
CA GLY A 360 -24.57 -1.39 -1.81
C GLY A 360 -24.62 0.12 -1.58
N ALA A 361 -24.74 0.56 -0.32
CA ALA A 361 -24.85 1.98 0.06
C ALA A 361 -23.51 2.66 0.31
N SER A 362 -22.37 1.97 0.24
CA SER A 362 -21.03 2.51 0.54
C SER A 362 -20.06 2.19 -0.59
N CYS A 363 -19.18 3.13 -0.91
CA CYS A 363 -18.09 2.93 -1.87
C CYS A 363 -16.80 3.56 -1.32
N PRO A 364 -16.13 2.91 -0.37
CA PRO A 364 -14.85 3.41 0.09
C PRO A 364 -13.83 3.38 -1.05
N VAL A 365 -13.01 4.42 -1.14
CA VAL A 365 -11.87 4.48 -2.06
C VAL A 365 -10.62 4.71 -1.26
N GLY A 366 -9.71 3.78 -1.35
CA GLY A 366 -8.40 3.87 -0.71
C GLY A 366 -7.33 4.32 -1.70
N LEU A 367 -6.39 5.11 -1.23
CA LEU A 367 -5.21 5.53 -1.98
C LEU A 367 -3.98 5.38 -1.09
N GLY A 368 -2.93 4.81 -1.62
CA GLY A 368 -1.65 4.70 -0.92
C GLY A 368 -0.47 4.58 -1.87
N VAL A 369 0.72 4.66 -1.28
CA VAL A 369 1.96 4.61 -2.04
C VAL A 369 2.98 3.67 -1.42
N SER A 370 3.83 3.06 -2.26
CA SER A 370 5.20 2.71 -1.91
C SER A 370 6.11 3.75 -2.55
N CYS A 371 7.05 4.30 -1.77
CA CYS A 371 7.98 5.32 -2.27
C CYS A 371 9.15 4.68 -3.04
N SER A 372 10.03 5.49 -3.57
CA SER A 372 11.22 5.04 -4.31
C SER A 372 12.16 4.11 -3.50
N ALA A 373 11.99 4.01 -2.19
CA ALA A 373 12.72 3.03 -1.39
C ALA A 373 12.17 1.59 -1.51
N ASP A 374 10.91 1.41 -1.91
CA ASP A 374 10.24 0.13 -2.25
C ASP A 374 10.60 -1.08 -1.34
N ARG A 375 10.54 -0.89 -0.02
CA ARG A 375 11.06 -1.81 1.00
C ARG A 375 10.05 -2.87 1.38
N GLN A 376 9.99 -3.94 0.62
CA GLN A 376 9.15 -5.11 0.91
C GLN A 376 9.77 -6.39 0.36
N ALA A 377 9.50 -7.51 1.02
CA ALA A 377 9.88 -8.85 0.57
C ALA A 377 8.85 -9.87 1.01
N LYS A 378 8.60 -10.86 0.15
CA LYS A 378 7.83 -12.07 0.49
C LYS A 378 8.73 -13.10 1.16
N ALA A 379 8.15 -13.92 2.01
CA ALA A 379 8.83 -15.04 2.61
C ALA A 379 7.86 -16.19 2.87
N LYS A 380 8.39 -17.39 3.06
CA LYS A 380 7.60 -18.55 3.43
C LYS A 380 8.39 -19.56 4.24
N ILE A 381 7.68 -20.28 5.09
CA ILE A 381 8.17 -21.47 5.77
C ILE A 381 7.34 -22.64 5.29
N THR A 382 8.02 -23.68 4.80
CA THR A 382 7.43 -24.91 4.31
C THR A 382 8.14 -26.09 4.96
N LYS A 383 7.73 -27.30 4.70
CA LYS A 383 8.45 -28.51 5.16
C LYS A 383 9.90 -28.59 4.66
N ASP A 384 10.22 -27.91 3.58
CA ASP A 384 11.56 -27.90 2.99
C ASP A 384 12.49 -26.85 3.64
N GLY A 385 11.96 -25.99 4.51
CA GLY A 385 12.72 -24.97 5.23
C GLY A 385 12.14 -23.57 5.18
N ILE A 386 13.01 -22.61 5.45
CA ILE A 386 12.73 -21.17 5.53
C ILE A 386 13.25 -20.50 4.27
N PHE A 387 12.39 -19.72 3.61
CA PHE A 387 12.68 -19.08 2.33
C PHE A 387 12.36 -17.58 2.37
N LEU A 388 13.23 -16.78 1.77
CA LEU A 388 13.06 -15.34 1.60
C LEU A 388 13.08 -15.00 0.11
N GLU A 389 12.30 -14.00 -0.31
CA GLU A 389 12.35 -13.43 -1.65
C GLU A 389 13.77 -12.97 -1.99
N LYS A 390 14.27 -13.39 -3.15
CA LYS A 390 15.60 -12.99 -3.61
C LYS A 390 15.57 -11.55 -4.10
N LEU A 391 16.18 -10.66 -3.35
CA LEU A 391 16.38 -9.25 -3.71
C LEU A 391 17.68 -9.05 -4.50
N GLU A 392 17.83 -7.92 -5.16
CA GLU A 392 19.00 -7.62 -5.98
C GLU A 392 20.25 -7.35 -5.12
N GLU A 393 21.31 -8.08 -5.41
CA GLU A 393 22.58 -7.95 -4.67
C GLU A 393 23.56 -7.02 -5.35
N ASN A 394 23.44 -6.80 -6.65
CA ASN A 394 24.32 -5.94 -7.44
C ASN A 394 23.54 -4.85 -8.20
N PRO A 395 22.93 -3.87 -7.51
CA PRO A 395 22.21 -2.78 -8.16
C PRO A 395 23.07 -1.95 -9.12
N GLY A 396 24.39 -1.91 -8.91
CA GLY A 396 25.32 -1.20 -9.79
C GLY A 396 25.30 -1.68 -11.25
N ARG A 397 24.85 -2.91 -11.52
CA ARG A 397 24.68 -3.42 -12.89
C ARG A 397 23.64 -2.68 -13.72
N PHE A 398 22.73 -1.96 -13.08
CA PHE A 398 21.72 -1.13 -13.72
C PHE A 398 22.18 0.28 -14.06
N ILE A 399 23.41 0.66 -13.67
CA ILE A 399 23.99 1.95 -13.99
C ILE A 399 24.80 1.79 -15.29
N PRO A 400 24.37 2.39 -16.43
CA PRO A 400 25.12 2.37 -17.67
C PRO A 400 26.51 2.97 -17.48
N ASP A 401 27.51 2.49 -18.25
CA ASP A 401 28.90 2.91 -18.09
C ASP A 401 29.07 4.42 -18.30
N GLU A 402 28.31 5.01 -19.19
CA GLU A 402 28.33 6.46 -19.46
C GLU A 402 27.92 7.31 -18.24
N TYR A 403 27.13 6.75 -17.31
CA TYR A 403 26.68 7.42 -16.08
C TYR A 403 27.56 7.14 -14.85
N ARG A 404 28.54 6.24 -14.94
CA ARG A 404 29.40 5.90 -13.78
C ARG A 404 30.23 7.11 -13.35
N ASP A 405 30.85 7.81 -14.30
CA ASP A 405 31.67 9.00 -14.09
C ASP A 405 30.90 10.31 -14.36
N TRP A 406 29.58 10.20 -14.57
CA TRP A 406 28.77 11.37 -14.86
C TRP A 406 28.82 12.36 -13.68
N LYS A 407 29.33 13.56 -13.97
CA LYS A 407 29.35 14.69 -13.04
C LYS A 407 28.32 15.71 -13.47
N PHE A 408 27.54 16.14 -12.53
CA PHE A 408 26.60 17.22 -12.73
C PHE A 408 27.36 18.51 -13.06
N LYS A 409 27.09 19.09 -14.22
CA LYS A 409 27.66 20.40 -14.61
C LYS A 409 26.73 21.47 -14.08
N GLY A 410 27.07 22.03 -12.93
CA GLY A 410 26.33 23.14 -12.32
C GLY A 410 27.12 24.43 -12.37
N VAL A 411 26.43 25.55 -12.11
CA VAL A 411 27.08 26.84 -11.85
C VAL A 411 27.83 26.73 -10.51
N GLU A 412 29.12 26.96 -10.52
CA GLU A 412 29.93 26.90 -9.32
C GLU A 412 29.71 28.14 -8.45
N ILE A 413 29.40 27.91 -7.17
CA ILE A 413 29.14 28.96 -6.19
C ILE A 413 29.91 28.62 -4.91
N ASN A 414 30.78 29.53 -4.51
CA ASN A 414 31.47 29.43 -3.25
C ASN A 414 30.71 30.21 -2.18
N LEU A 415 30.23 29.52 -1.15
CA LEU A 415 29.45 30.10 -0.06
C LEU A 415 30.29 30.89 0.92
N ASP A 416 31.58 30.64 0.97
CA ASP A 416 32.52 31.35 1.85
C ASP A 416 32.87 32.77 1.33
N ASP A 417 32.43 33.12 0.11
CA ASP A 417 32.57 34.47 -0.45
C ASP A 417 31.61 35.53 0.17
N GLY A 418 30.94 35.18 1.25
CA GLY A 418 29.88 35.98 1.86
C GLY A 418 28.54 35.86 1.12
N MET A 419 27.45 36.19 1.75
CA MET A 419 26.08 35.92 1.20
C MET A 419 25.71 36.78 -0.02
N GLU A 420 26.23 38.00 -0.14
CA GLU A 420 25.89 38.91 -1.25
C GLU A 420 26.29 38.35 -2.62
N LYS A 421 27.51 37.79 -2.73
CA LYS A 421 28.02 37.27 -4.00
C LYS A 421 27.28 36.01 -4.47
N PRO A 422 27.07 34.97 -3.65
CA PRO A 422 26.20 33.84 -3.97
C PRO A 422 24.81 34.27 -4.40
N LEU A 423 24.13 35.13 -3.67
CA LEU A 423 22.76 35.57 -3.98
C LEU A 423 22.73 36.37 -5.30
N SER A 424 23.69 37.27 -5.54
CA SER A 424 23.76 38.01 -6.80
C SER A 424 24.09 37.10 -8.00
N THR A 425 24.77 35.98 -7.77
CA THR A 425 25.04 34.99 -8.80
C THR A 425 23.80 34.17 -9.07
N LEU A 426 23.14 33.63 -8.05
CA LEU A 426 21.93 32.83 -8.16
C LEU A 426 20.79 33.59 -8.85
N SER A 427 20.63 34.88 -8.57
CA SER A 427 19.58 35.72 -9.18
C SER A 427 19.68 35.89 -10.69
N LYS A 428 20.80 35.51 -11.32
CA LYS A 428 21.00 35.56 -12.77
C LYS A 428 20.48 34.32 -13.50
N TYR A 429 20.12 33.27 -12.75
CA TYR A 429 19.73 31.99 -13.30
C TYR A 429 18.27 31.66 -12.97
N PRO A 430 17.56 30.99 -13.89
CA PRO A 430 16.20 30.54 -13.62
C PRO A 430 16.17 29.46 -12.51
N VAL A 431 15.00 29.32 -11.87
CA VAL A 431 14.72 28.19 -10.98
C VAL A 431 14.97 26.87 -11.73
N THR A 432 15.45 25.85 -11.06
CA THR A 432 15.89 24.54 -11.62
C THR A 432 17.26 24.54 -12.28
N THR A 433 17.99 25.67 -12.31
CA THR A 433 19.38 25.64 -12.73
C THR A 433 20.23 24.86 -11.75
N ALA A 434 21.03 23.96 -12.27
CA ALA A 434 21.97 23.19 -11.49
C ALA A 434 23.09 24.06 -10.93
N VAL A 435 23.38 23.87 -9.65
CA VAL A 435 24.48 24.59 -8.97
C VAL A 435 25.40 23.61 -8.23
N SER A 436 26.69 23.90 -8.26
CA SER A 436 27.69 23.22 -7.45
C SER A 436 28.08 24.14 -6.30
N LEU A 437 27.72 23.82 -5.08
CA LEU A 437 28.00 24.61 -3.89
C LEU A 437 29.26 24.10 -3.22
N SER A 438 30.16 25.02 -2.90
CA SER A 438 31.35 24.78 -2.06
C SER A 438 31.36 25.74 -0.87
N GLY A 439 32.02 25.34 0.24
CA GLY A 439 32.11 26.15 1.45
C GLY A 439 31.26 25.59 2.61
N HIS A 440 31.05 26.43 3.63
CA HIS A 440 30.34 26.04 4.85
C HIS A 440 28.81 25.96 4.60
N ILE A 441 28.22 24.80 4.85
CA ILE A 441 26.79 24.54 4.67
C ILE A 441 26.17 24.08 5.99
N ILE A 442 25.08 24.74 6.40
CA ILE A 442 24.27 24.31 7.53
C ILE A 442 23.12 23.47 7.03
N VAL A 443 23.05 22.21 7.46
CA VAL A 443 21.94 21.33 7.15
C VAL A 443 20.95 21.35 8.31
N ALA A 444 19.72 21.79 8.05
CA ALA A 444 18.65 21.88 9.04
C ALA A 444 17.34 21.33 8.47
N ARG A 445 16.52 20.75 9.34
CA ARG A 445 15.21 20.20 8.99
C ARG A 445 14.10 20.83 9.84
N ASP A 446 12.90 20.27 9.73
CA ASP A 446 11.66 20.82 10.25
C ASP A 446 11.73 21.33 11.70
N ILE A 447 12.35 20.55 12.61
CA ILE A 447 12.50 20.94 14.02
C ILE A 447 13.37 22.21 14.18
N ALA A 448 14.45 22.32 13.39
CA ALA A 448 15.28 23.51 13.42
C ALA A 448 14.55 24.73 12.88
N HIS A 449 13.77 24.58 11.80
CA HIS A 449 12.95 25.65 11.25
C HIS A 449 11.83 26.05 12.21
N ALA A 450 11.17 25.09 12.90
CA ALA A 450 10.19 25.40 13.93
C ALA A 450 10.78 26.22 15.06
N LYS A 451 11.96 25.84 15.57
CA LYS A 451 12.68 26.58 16.62
C LYS A 451 13.12 27.98 16.15
N LEU A 452 13.60 28.12 14.91
CA LEU A 452 13.92 29.43 14.34
C LEU A 452 12.68 30.33 14.28
N LYS A 453 11.54 29.78 13.87
CA LYS A 453 10.27 30.53 13.84
C LYS A 453 9.80 30.96 15.22
N GLU A 454 10.10 30.21 16.28
CA GLU A 454 9.78 30.59 17.66
C GLU A 454 10.67 31.72 18.19
N ILE A 455 11.88 31.88 17.63
CA ILE A 455 12.86 32.91 18.02
C ILE A 455 12.65 34.22 17.26
N LEU A 456 12.17 34.14 16.03
CA LEU A 456 11.88 35.29 15.16
C LEU A 456 10.50 35.92 15.48
#